data_fcb24906cdd958772c0ed54eadba6523
#
_entry.id   fcb24906cdd958772c0ed54eadba6523
#
_cell.length_a   1.000
_cell.length_b   1.000
_cell.length_c   1.000
_cell.angle_alpha   90.00
_cell.angle_beta   90.00
_cell.angle_gamma   90.00
#
_symmetry.space_group_name_H-M   'P 1'
#
loop_
_entity.id
_entity.type
_entity.pdbx_description
1 polymer ?
#
loop_
_entity_poly.entity_id
_entity_poly.type
_entity_poly.pdbx_seq_one_letter_code
_entity_poly.pdbx_strand_id
1 'polypeptide(L)'
;VQYVYNRYGEKADVCVAEGMMGLYDGYYQMKGSCAEIAGLLNIPVVLVVNARAAAYSVAPVLYGFKHFRSSVRIAGVVFSQVSSSSHFACLKEACSDAGLECLGYLPYSEDLRVPSRHLGLTLTVRQSMDELAEKAAALVEQYIDLDKLLNLCTRIFPCRYTLPYTSEQGVEAMETGRRKKMRIAVARDPAFNFIYRENLDRLAESGNLTFFSPVYGSDLPDADLV
;
A
#
# COMPACT_ATOMS: atom_id res chain seq x y z
N VAL A 1 1.10 1.99 -13.79
CA VAL A 1 1.14 2.47 -12.40
C VAL A 1 0.59 3.88 -12.31
N GLN A 2 1.17 4.88 -12.98
CA GLN A 2 0.76 6.30 -12.90
C GLN A 2 -0.72 6.52 -13.24
N TYR A 3 -1.21 5.90 -14.31
CA TYR A 3 -2.63 5.97 -14.70
C TYR A 3 -3.57 5.49 -13.59
N VAL A 4 -3.29 4.29 -13.03
CA VAL A 4 -4.11 3.70 -11.95
C VAL A 4 -4.05 4.57 -10.70
N TYR A 5 -2.86 5.04 -10.31
CA TYR A 5 -2.67 5.90 -9.16
C TYR A 5 -3.48 7.20 -9.26
N ASN A 6 -3.45 7.87 -10.41
CA ASN A 6 -4.23 9.10 -10.58
C ASN A 6 -5.73 8.85 -10.66
N ARG A 7 -6.16 7.82 -11.40
CA ARG A 7 -7.58 7.49 -11.56
C ARG A 7 -8.30 7.31 -10.23
N TYR A 8 -7.62 6.71 -9.26
CA TYR A 8 -8.19 6.47 -7.94
C TYR A 8 -7.81 7.55 -6.93
N GLY A 9 -6.59 8.08 -7.02
CA GLY A 9 -6.08 9.08 -6.09
C GLY A 9 -6.77 10.44 -6.21
N GLU A 10 -7.20 10.85 -7.40
CA GLU A 10 -7.94 12.09 -7.61
C GLU A 10 -9.31 12.13 -6.92
N LYS A 11 -9.83 10.96 -6.52
CA LYS A 11 -11.13 10.81 -5.86
C LYS A 11 -11.01 10.63 -4.35
N ALA A 12 -9.81 10.62 -3.82
CA ALA A 12 -9.52 10.36 -2.41
C ALA A 12 -8.91 11.58 -1.75
N ASP A 13 -9.29 11.86 -0.51
CA ASP A 13 -8.68 12.91 0.30
C ASP A 13 -7.24 12.53 0.70
N VAL A 14 -7.00 11.23 0.93
CA VAL A 14 -5.69 10.66 1.28
C VAL A 14 -5.45 9.37 0.51
N CYS A 15 -4.23 9.22 -0.02
CA CYS A 15 -3.76 7.98 -0.63
C CYS A 15 -2.63 7.39 0.20
N VAL A 16 -2.80 6.16 0.64
CA VAL A 16 -1.75 5.39 1.32
C VAL A 16 -1.35 4.22 0.43
N ALA A 17 -0.06 4.14 0.10
CA ALA A 17 0.50 3.03 -0.66
C ALA A 17 1.41 2.22 0.26
N GLU A 18 1.12 0.93 0.42
CA GLU A 18 1.96 0.01 1.17
C GLU A 18 3.04 -0.60 0.28
N GLY A 19 4.29 -0.60 0.78
CA GLY A 19 5.41 -1.29 0.16
C GLY A 19 5.52 -2.73 0.67
N MET A 20 5.75 -3.70 -0.22
CA MET A 20 5.76 -5.11 0.16
C MET A 20 7.10 -5.63 0.70
N MET A 21 8.21 -5.12 0.21
CA MET A 21 9.55 -5.59 0.55
C MET A 21 10.40 -4.43 1.09
N GLY A 22 11.67 -4.65 1.29
CA GLY A 22 12.57 -3.55 1.58
C GLY A 22 12.46 -2.46 0.52
N LEU A 23 12.58 -1.20 0.93
CA LEU A 23 12.33 -0.03 0.07
C LEU A 23 13.04 -0.11 -1.30
N TYR A 24 14.28 -0.59 -1.29
CA TYR A 24 15.14 -0.69 -2.49
C TYR A 24 15.19 -2.08 -3.13
N ASP A 25 14.43 -3.05 -2.60
CA ASP A 25 14.41 -4.42 -3.10
C ASP A 25 13.51 -4.52 -4.33
N GLY A 26 14.07 -4.88 -5.45
CA GLY A 26 13.39 -5.11 -6.71
C GLY A 26 13.80 -6.45 -7.34
N TYR A 27 13.24 -6.78 -8.49
CA TYR A 27 13.60 -8.03 -9.20
C TYR A 27 15.02 -8.02 -9.78
N TYR A 28 15.56 -6.84 -10.04
CA TYR A 28 16.95 -6.63 -10.39
C TYR A 28 17.41 -5.28 -9.83
N GLN A 29 18.24 -5.30 -8.78
CA GLN A 29 18.57 -4.10 -8.01
C GLN A 29 17.29 -3.35 -7.61
N MET A 30 17.17 -2.06 -7.96
CA MET A 30 15.99 -1.25 -7.67
C MET A 30 14.81 -1.40 -8.64
N LYS A 31 14.98 -2.13 -9.75
CA LYS A 31 13.90 -2.25 -10.75
C LYS A 31 12.70 -2.99 -10.18
N GLY A 32 11.54 -2.36 -10.24
CA GLY A 32 10.29 -2.87 -9.66
C GLY A 32 10.19 -2.67 -8.14
N SER A 33 11.14 -1.99 -7.50
CA SER A 33 11.09 -1.72 -6.06
C SER A 33 10.07 -0.65 -5.68
N CYS A 34 9.74 -0.60 -4.39
CA CYS A 34 8.91 0.47 -3.83
C CYS A 34 9.56 1.86 -4.04
N ALA A 35 10.90 1.94 -4.00
CA ALA A 35 11.64 3.16 -4.26
C ALA A 35 11.46 3.65 -5.70
N GLU A 36 11.50 2.76 -6.69
CA GLU A 36 11.26 3.13 -8.09
C GLU A 36 9.82 3.62 -8.28
N ILE A 37 8.85 2.96 -7.69
CA ILE A 37 7.44 3.37 -7.75
C ILE A 37 7.25 4.73 -7.09
N ALA A 38 7.82 4.95 -5.90
CA ALA A 38 7.73 6.22 -5.21
C ALA A 38 8.35 7.37 -6.03
N GLY A 39 9.51 7.13 -6.64
CA GLY A 39 10.15 8.10 -7.54
C GLY A 39 9.33 8.36 -8.80
N LEU A 40 8.79 7.32 -9.43
CA LEU A 40 7.95 7.41 -10.63
C LEU A 40 6.65 8.21 -10.37
N LEU A 41 6.06 8.02 -9.20
CA LEU A 41 4.85 8.73 -8.77
C LEU A 41 5.15 10.06 -8.10
N ASN A 42 6.42 10.35 -7.81
CA ASN A 42 6.88 11.51 -7.04
C ASN A 42 6.12 11.64 -5.70
N ILE A 43 5.93 10.53 -5.01
CA ILE A 43 5.28 10.51 -3.69
C ILE A 43 6.30 10.43 -2.56
N PRO A 44 6.02 11.05 -1.41
CA PRO A 44 6.88 10.94 -0.25
C PRO A 44 6.84 9.53 0.35
N VAL A 45 7.95 9.09 0.90
CA VAL A 45 8.08 7.81 1.59
C VAL A 45 8.16 8.05 3.10
N VAL A 46 7.35 7.35 3.86
CA VAL A 46 7.46 7.23 5.30
C VAL A 46 8.11 5.88 5.61
N LEU A 47 9.27 5.90 6.26
CA LEU A 47 9.94 4.68 6.69
C LEU A 47 9.30 4.17 7.98
N VAL A 48 8.88 2.91 8.00
CA VAL A 48 8.50 2.21 9.22
C VAL A 48 9.67 1.33 9.64
N VAL A 49 10.30 1.66 10.77
CA VAL A 49 11.54 1.01 11.23
C VAL A 49 11.27 0.21 12.49
N ASN A 50 11.52 -1.10 12.42
CA ASN A 50 11.43 -1.95 13.60
C ASN A 50 12.59 -1.66 14.58
N ALA A 51 12.24 -1.13 15.75
CA ALA A 51 13.20 -0.70 16.77
C ALA A 51 13.42 -1.72 17.90
N ARG A 52 12.88 -2.96 17.78
CA ARG A 52 12.91 -3.96 18.86
C ARG A 52 14.30 -4.22 19.44
N ALA A 53 15.34 -4.16 18.65
CA ALA A 53 16.73 -4.41 19.07
C ALA A 53 17.67 -3.31 18.57
N ALA A 54 17.16 -2.10 18.37
CA ALA A 54 17.90 -0.96 17.87
C ALA A 54 17.77 0.23 18.85
N ALA A 55 18.83 0.99 18.98
CA ALA A 55 18.86 2.25 19.71
C ALA A 55 19.52 3.31 18.80
N TYR A 56 20.47 4.06 19.28
CA TYR A 56 21.14 5.11 18.50
C TYR A 56 21.82 4.59 17.21
N SER A 57 22.24 3.32 17.15
CA SER A 57 22.80 2.71 15.94
C SER A 57 21.86 2.64 14.74
N VAL A 58 20.60 3.04 14.90
CA VAL A 58 19.69 3.24 13.76
C VAL A 58 20.06 4.48 12.92
N ALA A 59 20.78 5.46 13.49
CA ALA A 59 21.15 6.71 12.80
C ALA A 59 21.89 6.47 11.47
N PRO A 60 22.99 5.68 11.40
CA PRO A 60 23.65 5.39 10.13
C PRO A 60 22.77 4.64 9.13
N VAL A 61 21.83 3.83 9.60
CA VAL A 61 20.86 3.13 8.74
C VAL A 61 19.91 4.14 8.10
N LEU A 62 19.34 5.04 8.90
CA LEU A 62 18.47 6.11 8.43
C LEU A 62 19.18 7.06 7.48
N TYR A 63 20.41 7.42 7.82
CA TYR A 63 21.26 8.25 6.96
C TYR A 63 21.51 7.58 5.61
N GLY A 64 21.76 6.27 5.61
CA GLY A 64 21.90 5.46 4.40
C GLY A 64 20.63 5.51 3.55
N PHE A 65 19.46 5.26 4.13
CA PHE A 65 18.19 5.33 3.41
C PHE A 65 17.95 6.70 2.79
N LYS A 66 18.22 7.77 3.52
CA LYS A 66 18.05 9.16 3.06
C LYS A 66 18.93 9.50 1.86
N HIS A 67 20.19 9.07 1.89
CA HIS A 67 21.21 9.52 0.94
C HIS A 67 21.50 8.52 -0.19
N PHE A 68 20.98 7.30 -0.11
CA PHE A 68 21.27 6.26 -1.10
C PHE A 68 20.76 6.61 -2.50
N ARG A 69 19.60 7.27 -2.59
CA ARG A 69 19.02 7.72 -3.88
C ARG A 69 18.31 9.05 -3.73
N SER A 70 18.76 10.05 -4.45
CA SER A 70 18.18 11.39 -4.47
C SER A 70 16.80 11.45 -5.12
N SER A 71 16.45 10.46 -5.94
CA SER A 71 15.12 10.35 -6.56
C SER A 71 14.02 9.90 -5.61
N VAL A 72 14.37 9.43 -4.40
CA VAL A 72 13.42 8.96 -3.39
C VAL A 72 13.39 9.96 -2.24
N ARG A 73 12.23 10.58 -2.04
CA ARG A 73 12.04 11.55 -0.96
C ARG A 73 11.56 10.84 0.31
N ILE A 74 12.44 10.64 1.28
CA ILE A 74 12.05 10.17 2.61
C ILE A 74 11.48 11.36 3.38
N ALA A 75 10.19 11.35 3.67
CA ALA A 75 9.49 12.43 4.36
C ALA A 75 9.63 12.34 5.87
N GLY A 76 9.69 11.14 6.41
CA GLY A 76 9.81 10.93 7.85
C GLY A 76 9.93 9.46 8.24
N VAL A 77 10.05 9.23 9.53
CA VAL A 77 10.24 7.91 10.14
C VAL A 77 9.21 7.68 11.22
N VAL A 78 8.61 6.49 11.23
CA VAL A 78 7.83 5.93 12.31
C VAL A 78 8.58 4.72 12.87
N PHE A 79 8.79 4.67 14.17
CA PHE A 79 9.41 3.51 14.81
C PHE A 79 8.35 2.54 15.32
N SER A 80 8.49 1.27 15.03
CA SER A 80 7.63 0.21 15.58
C SER A 80 8.34 -0.58 16.67
N GLN A 81 7.58 -1.22 17.54
CA GLN A 81 8.06 -2.06 18.66
C GLN A 81 8.98 -1.30 19.65
N VAL A 82 8.64 -0.07 19.94
CA VAL A 82 9.36 0.72 20.94
C VAL A 82 8.97 0.27 22.35
N SER A 83 9.95 0.07 23.20
CA SER A 83 9.77 -0.55 24.52
C SER A 83 9.51 0.46 25.65
N SER A 84 9.94 1.72 25.50
CA SER A 84 9.80 2.75 26.55
C SER A 84 9.96 4.16 25.99
N SER A 85 9.58 5.16 26.78
CA SER A 85 9.78 6.57 26.44
C SER A 85 11.24 6.96 26.32
N SER A 86 12.12 6.41 27.16
CA SER A 86 13.57 6.63 27.07
C SER A 86 14.17 6.00 25.81
N HIS A 87 13.69 4.83 25.42
CA HIS A 87 14.05 4.21 24.14
C HIS A 87 13.63 5.09 22.97
N PHE A 88 12.40 5.61 23.01
CA PHE A 88 11.93 6.54 21.97
C PHE A 88 12.74 7.82 21.90
N ALA A 89 13.14 8.39 23.05
CA ALA A 89 13.97 9.59 23.07
C ALA A 89 15.31 9.38 22.33
N CYS A 90 15.97 8.24 22.56
CA CYS A 90 17.19 7.86 21.84
C CYS A 90 16.98 7.69 20.33
N LEU A 91 15.87 7.07 19.92
CA LEU A 91 15.51 6.89 18.50
C LEU A 91 15.20 8.23 17.82
N LYS A 92 14.57 9.15 18.54
CA LYS A 92 14.29 10.51 18.07
C LYS A 92 15.56 11.32 17.83
N GLU A 93 16.54 11.22 18.72
CA GLU A 93 17.89 11.80 18.53
C GLU A 93 18.56 11.22 17.29
N ALA A 94 18.61 9.89 17.16
CA ALA A 94 19.17 9.21 16.00
C ALA A 94 18.52 9.64 14.67
N CYS A 95 17.21 9.87 14.68
CA CYS A 95 16.48 10.38 13.54
C CYS A 95 16.87 11.81 13.17
N SER A 96 17.00 12.68 14.19
CA SER A 96 17.45 14.06 14.02
C SER A 96 18.85 14.13 13.44
N ASP A 97 19.79 13.35 13.95
CA ASP A 97 21.18 13.32 13.48
C ASP A 97 21.33 12.77 12.07
N ALA A 98 20.42 11.86 11.67
CA ALA A 98 20.28 11.44 10.28
C ALA A 98 19.61 12.52 9.39
N GLY A 99 19.16 13.63 10.00
CA GLY A 99 18.48 14.72 9.31
C GLY A 99 17.10 14.35 8.78
N LEU A 100 16.41 13.41 9.43
CA LEU A 100 15.07 12.99 9.10
C LEU A 100 14.06 13.45 10.16
N GLU A 101 12.81 13.60 9.75
CA GLU A 101 11.72 13.92 10.65
C GLU A 101 11.21 12.66 11.35
N CYS A 102 11.18 12.69 12.68
CA CYS A 102 10.53 11.66 13.47
C CYS A 102 9.03 11.98 13.56
N LEU A 103 8.20 11.07 13.06
CA LEU A 103 6.74 11.22 13.06
C LEU A 103 6.09 10.58 14.29
N GLY A 104 6.83 9.76 15.02
CA GLY A 104 6.34 9.08 16.20
C GLY A 104 6.74 7.61 16.24
N TYR A 105 6.03 6.86 17.06
CA TYR A 105 6.31 5.43 17.24
C TYR A 105 5.06 4.63 17.56
N LEU A 106 5.12 3.34 17.38
CA LEU A 106 4.14 2.37 17.86
C LEU A 106 4.79 1.49 18.93
N PRO A 107 4.23 1.42 20.14
CA PRO A 107 4.70 0.52 21.16
C PRO A 107 4.50 -0.94 20.75
N TYR A 108 5.24 -1.83 21.38
CA TYR A 108 4.94 -3.26 21.26
C TYR A 108 3.54 -3.54 21.84
N SER A 109 2.70 -4.23 21.07
CA SER A 109 1.36 -4.63 21.48
C SER A 109 1.08 -6.07 21.04
N GLU A 110 0.80 -6.95 21.97
CA GLU A 110 0.35 -8.32 21.68
C GLU A 110 -1.03 -8.31 21.00
N ASP A 111 -1.88 -7.36 21.34
CA ASP A 111 -3.24 -7.25 20.80
C ASP A 111 -3.27 -6.95 19.30
N LEU A 112 -2.18 -6.39 18.76
CA LEU A 112 -2.02 -6.11 17.33
C LEU A 112 -1.26 -7.22 16.59
N ARG A 113 -0.97 -8.33 17.26
CA ARG A 113 -0.26 -9.44 16.63
C ARG A 113 -1.17 -10.20 15.69
N VAL A 114 -0.98 -10.01 14.40
CA VAL A 114 -1.64 -10.81 13.37
C VAL A 114 -0.79 -12.05 13.07
N PRO A 115 -1.34 -13.27 13.18
CA PRO A 115 -0.63 -14.48 12.80
C PRO A 115 -0.24 -14.40 11.32
N SER A 116 1.07 -14.51 11.04
CA SER A 116 1.55 -14.58 9.67
C SER A 116 1.56 -16.03 9.19
N ARG A 117 1.17 -16.26 7.94
CA ARG A 117 1.38 -17.52 7.21
C ARG A 117 2.43 -17.31 6.13
N HIS A 118 2.93 -18.39 5.54
CA HIS A 118 3.99 -18.37 4.52
C HIS A 118 3.71 -17.43 3.32
N LEU A 119 2.46 -17.09 3.04
CA LEU A 119 2.03 -16.24 1.92
C LEU A 119 1.13 -15.07 2.31
N GLY A 120 1.21 -14.59 3.55
CA GLY A 120 0.44 -13.42 3.99
C GLY A 120 -0.32 -13.61 5.30
N LEU A 121 -1.18 -12.64 5.61
CA LEU A 121 -1.98 -12.63 6.83
C LEU A 121 -3.20 -13.55 6.70
N THR A 122 -3.63 -14.15 7.81
CA THR A 122 -4.86 -14.93 7.83
C THR A 122 -6.05 -13.99 8.03
N LEU A 123 -6.82 -13.74 6.98
CA LEU A 123 -8.08 -12.97 7.04
C LEU A 123 -9.24 -13.86 7.49
N THR A 124 -9.16 -14.42 8.69
CA THR A 124 -10.08 -15.51 9.05
C THR A 124 -11.44 -15.06 9.56
N VAL A 125 -11.60 -13.81 10.02
CA VAL A 125 -12.91 -13.33 10.46
C VAL A 125 -13.01 -11.82 10.25
N ARG A 126 -13.98 -11.36 9.47
CA ARG A 126 -14.20 -9.93 9.18
C ARG A 126 -14.36 -9.09 10.44
N GLN A 127 -15.03 -9.64 11.45
CA GLN A 127 -15.27 -8.97 12.73
C GLN A 127 -13.99 -8.75 13.54
N SER A 128 -13.04 -9.69 13.51
CA SER A 128 -11.75 -9.53 14.19
C SER A 128 -10.81 -8.56 13.50
N MET A 129 -10.97 -8.31 12.20
CA MET A 129 -10.17 -7.34 11.47
C MET A 129 -10.61 -5.90 11.72
N ASP A 130 -11.91 -5.66 11.85
CA ASP A 130 -12.44 -4.33 12.18
C ASP A 130 -12.01 -3.92 13.60
N GLU A 131 -12.11 -4.82 14.58
CA GLU A 131 -11.62 -4.58 15.94
C GLU A 131 -10.10 -4.34 16.00
N LEU A 132 -9.34 -5.08 15.21
CA LEU A 132 -7.89 -4.89 15.10
C LEU A 132 -7.56 -3.52 14.49
N ALA A 133 -8.29 -3.14 13.45
CA ALA A 133 -8.12 -1.85 12.78
C ALA A 133 -8.44 -0.68 13.72
N GLU A 134 -9.51 -0.76 14.51
CA GLU A 134 -9.85 0.26 15.50
C GLU A 134 -8.77 0.40 16.58
N LYS A 135 -8.28 -0.73 17.12
CA LYS A 135 -7.18 -0.72 18.09
C LYS A 135 -5.90 -0.12 17.50
N ALA A 136 -5.59 -0.48 16.25
CA ALA A 136 -4.43 0.07 15.56
C ALA A 136 -4.59 1.58 15.32
N ALA A 137 -5.76 2.04 14.91
CA ALA A 137 -6.08 3.45 14.70
C ALA A 137 -5.90 4.25 15.99
N ALA A 138 -6.41 3.76 17.12
CA ALA A 138 -6.25 4.42 18.42
C ALA A 138 -4.77 4.58 18.81
N LEU A 139 -3.93 3.58 18.55
CA LEU A 139 -2.48 3.70 18.79
C LEU A 139 -1.81 4.67 17.82
N VAL A 140 -2.22 4.70 16.58
CA VAL A 140 -1.73 5.66 15.59
C VAL A 140 -2.07 7.08 16.02
N GLU A 141 -3.31 7.36 16.39
CA GLU A 141 -3.75 8.67 16.88
C GLU A 141 -3.01 9.11 18.15
N GLN A 142 -2.70 8.16 19.04
CA GLN A 142 -2.03 8.46 20.30
C GLN A 142 -0.53 8.73 20.14
N TYR A 143 0.15 8.02 19.24
CA TYR A 143 1.62 7.98 19.20
C TYR A 143 2.25 8.57 17.93
N ILE A 144 1.47 8.84 16.90
CA ILE A 144 1.94 9.42 15.64
C ILE A 144 1.45 10.86 15.51
N ASP A 145 2.34 11.76 15.16
CA ASP A 145 2.00 13.15 14.82
C ASP A 145 1.39 13.19 13.41
N LEU A 146 0.05 13.02 13.37
CA LEU A 146 -0.71 12.96 12.11
C LEU A 146 -0.70 14.29 11.36
N ASP A 147 -0.74 15.42 12.07
CA ASP A 147 -0.69 16.74 11.44
C ASP A 147 0.64 16.95 10.74
N LYS A 148 1.73 16.60 11.40
CA LYS A 148 3.08 16.64 10.82
C LYS A 148 3.20 15.69 9.63
N LEU A 149 2.67 14.46 9.75
CA LEU A 149 2.63 13.48 8.67
C LEU A 149 1.92 14.04 7.44
N LEU A 150 0.72 14.57 7.61
CA LEU A 150 -0.07 15.14 6.53
C LEU A 150 0.66 16.32 5.88
N ASN A 151 1.21 17.24 6.68
CA ASN A 151 1.97 18.39 6.17
C ASN A 151 3.19 17.97 5.34
N LEU A 152 3.94 16.96 5.77
CA LEU A 152 5.12 16.46 5.05
C LEU A 152 4.76 15.67 3.80
N CYS A 153 3.58 15.06 3.77
CA CYS A 153 3.10 14.20 2.71
C CYS A 153 2.11 14.87 1.77
N THR A 154 1.76 16.13 2.01
CA THR A 154 0.87 16.89 1.13
C THR A 154 1.41 16.94 -0.30
N ARG A 155 0.55 16.66 -1.25
CA ARG A 155 0.83 16.66 -2.67
C ARG A 155 -0.28 17.34 -3.44
N ILE A 156 0.09 18.06 -4.48
CA ILE A 156 -0.87 18.70 -5.39
C ILE A 156 -1.22 17.70 -6.51
N PHE A 157 -2.51 17.39 -6.64
CA PHE A 157 -3.08 16.69 -7.78
C PHE A 157 -3.72 17.69 -8.77
N PRO A 158 -3.81 17.34 -10.07
CA PRO A 158 -3.24 16.17 -10.73
C PRO A 158 -1.74 16.30 -10.93
N CYS A 159 -1.03 15.18 -10.90
CA CYS A 159 0.32 15.15 -11.41
C CYS A 159 0.31 15.39 -12.92
N ARG A 160 0.92 16.48 -13.35
CA ARG A 160 1.15 16.71 -14.76
C ARG A 160 2.19 15.71 -15.26
N TYR A 161 1.73 14.67 -15.87
CA TYR A 161 2.56 13.84 -16.73
C TYR A 161 1.78 13.48 -17.98
N THR A 162 2.49 13.50 -19.08
CA THR A 162 1.96 13.03 -20.35
C THR A 162 2.01 11.50 -20.27
N LEU A 163 0.84 10.87 -20.29
CA LEU A 163 0.79 9.42 -20.42
C LEU A 163 1.38 9.06 -21.79
N PRO A 164 2.43 8.22 -21.83
CA PRO A 164 2.98 7.77 -23.11
C PRO A 164 2.00 6.86 -23.88
N TYR A 165 0.90 6.50 -23.24
CA TYR A 165 -0.12 5.62 -23.79
C TYR A 165 -1.50 6.06 -23.31
N THR A 166 -2.21 6.82 -24.11
CA THR A 166 -3.65 6.96 -23.97
C THR A 166 -4.27 5.72 -24.59
N SER A 167 -5.01 4.96 -23.81
CA SER A 167 -5.77 3.79 -24.26
C SER A 167 -6.78 4.12 -25.39
N GLU A 168 -6.92 5.38 -25.73
CA GLU A 168 -7.76 5.85 -26.84
C GLU A 168 -7.13 5.63 -28.23
N GLN A 169 -5.82 5.38 -28.30
CA GLN A 169 -5.15 5.14 -29.60
C GLN A 169 -4.83 3.67 -29.91
N GLY A 170 -5.17 2.75 -29.05
CA GLY A 170 -4.83 1.32 -29.21
C GLY A 170 -5.98 0.36 -29.38
N VAL A 171 -7.20 0.85 -29.27
CA VAL A 171 -8.39 0.10 -29.68
C VAL A 171 -9.06 0.93 -30.77
N GLU A 172 -8.63 0.78 -32.02
CA GLU A 172 -9.59 0.89 -33.09
C GLU A 172 -10.75 0.03 -32.64
N ALA A 173 -11.87 0.67 -32.31
CA ALA A 173 -13.10 -0.02 -32.09
C ALA A 173 -13.34 -0.81 -33.37
N MET A 174 -12.95 -2.07 -33.41
CA MET A 174 -13.56 -3.00 -34.31
C MET A 174 -15.04 -2.79 -34.04
N GLU A 175 -15.74 -2.23 -34.99
CA GLU A 175 -17.19 -2.18 -35.04
C GLU A 175 -17.69 -3.62 -34.93
N THR A 176 -17.77 -4.08 -33.71
CA THR A 176 -18.34 -5.36 -33.36
C THR A 176 -19.84 -5.14 -33.38
N GLY A 177 -20.42 -5.51 -34.50
CA GLY A 177 -21.83 -5.80 -34.54
C GLY A 177 -22.20 -6.55 -33.26
N ARG A 178 -23.39 -6.28 -32.69
CA ARG A 178 -23.99 -6.77 -31.44
C ARG A 178 -23.40 -8.12 -30.97
N ARG A 179 -22.20 -8.16 -30.42
CA ARG A 179 -21.71 -9.34 -29.73
C ARG A 179 -22.51 -9.48 -28.46
N LYS A 180 -23.15 -10.59 -28.27
CA LYS A 180 -23.78 -10.98 -27.01
C LYS A 180 -22.72 -10.83 -25.93
N LYS A 181 -22.97 -9.99 -24.92
CA LYS A 181 -22.02 -9.81 -23.80
C LYS A 181 -21.78 -11.16 -23.15
N MET A 182 -20.52 -11.53 -22.95
CA MET A 182 -20.16 -12.76 -22.25
C MET A 182 -20.70 -12.75 -20.83
N ARG A 183 -21.09 -13.90 -20.33
CA ARG A 183 -21.39 -14.12 -18.92
C ARG A 183 -20.10 -14.56 -18.25
N ILE A 184 -19.60 -13.79 -17.29
CA ILE A 184 -18.33 -14.02 -16.63
C ILE A 184 -18.60 -14.29 -15.16
N ALA A 185 -18.27 -15.50 -14.68
CA ALA A 185 -18.33 -15.84 -13.27
C ALA A 185 -16.97 -15.59 -12.61
N VAL A 186 -16.98 -14.87 -11.48
CA VAL A 186 -15.76 -14.55 -10.72
C VAL A 186 -15.88 -15.09 -9.31
N ALA A 187 -14.98 -15.98 -8.91
CA ALA A 187 -14.89 -16.44 -7.54
C ALA A 187 -14.48 -15.27 -6.62
N ARG A 188 -15.26 -15.02 -5.57
CA ARG A 188 -14.99 -13.94 -4.62
C ARG A 188 -15.48 -14.32 -3.22
N ASP A 189 -14.53 -14.62 -2.34
CA ASP A 189 -14.76 -14.96 -0.94
C ASP A 189 -13.46 -14.83 -0.14
N PRO A 190 -13.39 -15.22 1.13
CA PRO A 190 -12.17 -15.13 1.93
C PRO A 190 -10.96 -15.88 1.37
N ALA A 191 -11.15 -16.93 0.54
CA ALA A 191 -10.06 -17.63 -0.15
C ALA A 191 -9.71 -16.97 -1.49
N PHE A 192 -10.68 -16.33 -2.14
CA PHE A 192 -10.55 -15.64 -3.42
C PHE A 192 -10.78 -14.14 -3.25
N ASN A 193 -10.02 -13.51 -2.36
CA ASN A 193 -10.18 -12.08 -2.02
C ASN A 193 -9.13 -11.16 -2.67
N PHE A 194 -8.03 -11.72 -3.16
CA PHE A 194 -6.96 -10.94 -3.79
C PHE A 194 -7.27 -10.67 -5.26
N ILE A 195 -8.18 -9.73 -5.50
CA ILE A 195 -8.64 -9.37 -6.83
C ILE A 195 -8.38 -7.89 -7.09
N TYR A 196 -7.62 -7.58 -8.13
CA TYR A 196 -7.40 -6.21 -8.55
C TYR A 196 -8.67 -5.61 -9.16
N ARG A 197 -9.05 -4.45 -8.70
CA ARG A 197 -10.22 -3.74 -9.21
C ARG A 197 -10.14 -3.48 -10.71
N GLU A 198 -8.97 -3.12 -11.20
CA GLU A 198 -8.73 -2.86 -12.62
C GLU A 198 -9.02 -4.10 -13.49
N ASN A 199 -8.74 -5.29 -12.98
CA ASN A 199 -9.09 -6.53 -13.68
C ASN A 199 -10.61 -6.72 -13.79
N LEU A 200 -11.34 -6.42 -12.70
CA LEU A 200 -12.81 -6.47 -12.72
C LEU A 200 -13.40 -5.45 -13.68
N ASP A 201 -12.87 -4.22 -13.68
CA ASP A 201 -13.30 -3.16 -14.59
C ASP A 201 -13.09 -3.59 -16.06
N ARG A 202 -11.93 -4.20 -16.38
CA ARG A 202 -11.63 -4.72 -17.73
C ARG A 202 -12.52 -5.88 -18.13
N LEU A 203 -12.78 -6.81 -17.22
CA LEU A 203 -13.72 -7.93 -17.49
C LEU A 203 -15.13 -7.39 -17.71
N ALA A 204 -15.58 -6.38 -16.97
CA ALA A 204 -16.89 -5.77 -17.10
C ALA A 204 -17.09 -5.06 -18.47
N GLU A 205 -16.04 -4.60 -19.11
CA GLU A 205 -16.08 -4.07 -20.49
C GLU A 205 -16.45 -5.18 -21.49
N SER A 206 -16.01 -6.41 -21.22
CA SER A 206 -16.19 -7.56 -22.12
C SER A 206 -17.46 -8.36 -21.85
N GLY A 207 -18.02 -8.28 -20.63
CA GLY A 207 -19.16 -9.12 -20.25
C GLY A 207 -19.89 -8.67 -18.99
N ASN A 208 -20.89 -9.46 -18.62
CA ASN A 208 -21.62 -9.30 -17.37
C ASN A 208 -20.93 -10.14 -16.29
N LEU A 209 -20.52 -9.51 -15.19
CA LEU A 209 -19.89 -10.18 -14.06
C LEU A 209 -20.93 -10.73 -13.09
N THR A 210 -20.78 -11.98 -12.70
CA THR A 210 -21.51 -12.62 -11.60
C THR A 210 -20.49 -13.16 -10.58
N PHE A 211 -20.67 -12.83 -9.31
CA PHE A 211 -19.78 -13.30 -8.25
C PHE A 211 -20.37 -14.54 -7.59
N PHE A 212 -19.51 -15.49 -7.24
CA PHE A 212 -19.88 -16.69 -6.50
C PHE A 212 -18.80 -17.03 -5.46
N SER A 213 -19.18 -17.84 -4.48
CA SER A 213 -18.29 -18.23 -3.39
C SER A 213 -18.05 -19.73 -3.34
N PRO A 214 -16.90 -20.22 -3.78
CA PRO A 214 -16.54 -21.63 -3.59
C PRO A 214 -16.49 -22.07 -2.12
N VAL A 215 -16.02 -21.21 -1.22
CA VAL A 215 -15.88 -21.53 0.22
C VAL A 215 -17.24 -21.72 0.90
N TYR A 216 -18.24 -20.91 0.53
CA TYR A 216 -19.57 -20.98 1.14
C TYR A 216 -20.55 -21.87 0.34
N GLY A 217 -20.04 -22.69 -0.57
CA GLY A 217 -20.83 -23.67 -1.31
C GLY A 217 -21.84 -23.08 -2.28
N SER A 218 -21.57 -21.88 -2.84
CA SER A 218 -22.36 -21.36 -3.93
C SER A 218 -22.19 -22.22 -5.18
N ASP A 219 -23.28 -22.55 -5.85
CA ASP A 219 -23.21 -23.19 -7.16
C ASP A 219 -22.46 -22.31 -8.17
N LEU A 220 -21.76 -22.95 -9.08
CA LEU A 220 -21.12 -22.25 -10.18
C LEU A 220 -22.20 -21.62 -11.09
N PRO A 221 -22.22 -20.28 -11.26
CA PRO A 221 -23.16 -19.63 -12.15
C PRO A 221 -23.00 -20.11 -13.59
N ASP A 222 -24.11 -20.13 -14.33
CA ASP A 222 -24.06 -20.39 -15.78
C ASP A 222 -23.28 -19.25 -16.46
N ALA A 223 -22.09 -19.56 -16.96
CA ALA A 223 -21.11 -18.60 -17.44
C ALA A 223 -20.39 -19.14 -18.70
N ASP A 224 -19.93 -18.18 -19.51
CA ASP A 224 -19.11 -18.45 -20.70
C ASP A 224 -17.63 -18.45 -20.35
N LEU A 225 -17.27 -17.80 -19.23
CA LEU A 225 -15.92 -17.70 -18.67
C LEU A 225 -15.98 -17.76 -17.11
N VAL A 226 -15.06 -18.50 -16.50
CA VAL A 226 -14.87 -18.57 -15.03
C VAL A 226 -13.45 -18.20 -14.68
#